data_f8748eae03474c79ca074b05e6fbffc0
#
_entry.id   f8748eae03474c79ca074b05e6fbffc0
#
_cell.length_a   1.000
_cell.length_b   1.000
_cell.length_c   1.000
_cell.angle_alpha   90.00
_cell.angle_beta   90.00
_cell.angle_gamma   90.00
#
_symmetry.space_group_name_H-M   'P 1'
#
loop_
_entity.id
_entity.type
_entity.pdbx_description
1 polymer ?
#
loop_
_entity_poly.entity_id
_entity_poly.type
_entity_poly.pdbx_seq_one_letter_code
_entity_poly.pdbx_strand_id
1 'polypeptide(L)'
;CSTTSVVSVFFDIGAPFIRKYRNYGGCGTYGIDGNTSTRSSLSEGLTPIYRFADVLLIYAEASNKAEGSPNTLAYKCLNRVRDRAFGDQSHQYAGLTPEKFADAVFDEFGWENVFEFKRWFQLVRTEKVDEAIGKNPAIGARLNANKENYLFPIPVRQCELRGWKNNPGY
;
A
#
# COMPACT_ATOMS: atom_id res chain seq x y z
N CYS A 1 2.41 23.21 -9.12
CA CYS A 1 3.20 21.96 -9.11
C CYS A 1 2.26 20.82 -9.38
N SER A 2 2.36 20.22 -10.56
CA SER A 2 1.49 19.15 -11.01
C SER A 2 1.62 17.92 -10.12
N THR A 3 0.50 17.38 -9.72
CA THR A 3 0.34 16.07 -9.11
C THR A 3 0.94 15.00 -10.02
N THR A 4 2.18 14.65 -9.78
CA THR A 4 2.86 13.65 -10.57
C THR A 4 2.70 12.31 -9.89
N SER A 5 2.30 11.30 -10.67
CA SER A 5 2.15 9.92 -10.27
C SER A 5 3.29 9.42 -9.38
N VAL A 6 2.94 8.61 -8.40
CA VAL A 6 3.88 7.99 -7.43
C VAL A 6 4.94 7.13 -8.13
N VAL A 7 4.69 6.75 -9.36
CA VAL A 7 5.58 5.92 -10.18
C VAL A 7 6.11 6.74 -11.34
N SER A 8 7.41 6.93 -11.39
CA SER A 8 8.10 7.48 -12.57
C SER A 8 8.74 6.32 -13.34
N VAL A 9 8.42 6.22 -14.61
CA VAL A 9 9.10 5.28 -15.51
C VAL A 9 10.35 5.97 -16.02
N PHE A 10 11.52 5.41 -15.73
CA PHE A 10 12.77 5.80 -16.37
C PHE A 10 13.01 4.92 -17.57
N PHE A 11 13.20 5.52 -18.73
CA PHE A 11 13.35 4.82 -20.00
C PHE A 11 14.61 3.97 -20.11
N ASP A 12 15.58 4.17 -19.22
CA ASP A 12 16.91 3.56 -19.36
C ASP A 12 17.05 2.12 -18.83
N ILE A 13 16.10 1.65 -18.03
CA ILE A 13 16.16 0.31 -17.43
C ILE A 13 14.85 -0.50 -17.56
N GLY A 14 13.89 0.03 -18.26
CA GLY A 14 12.63 -0.68 -18.56
C GLY A 14 11.78 -1.08 -17.34
N ALA A 15 12.12 -0.59 -16.14
CA ALA A 15 11.43 -0.90 -14.91
C ALA A 15 10.90 0.37 -14.22
N PRO A 16 9.69 0.33 -13.65
CA PRO A 16 9.15 1.45 -12.88
C PRO A 16 9.90 1.63 -11.57
N PHE A 17 10.23 2.88 -11.23
CA PHE A 17 10.85 3.25 -9.96
C PHE A 17 9.88 3.96 -9.04
N ILE A 18 10.09 3.73 -7.74
CA ILE A 18 9.31 4.39 -6.71
C ILE A 18 9.88 5.77 -6.48
N ARG A 19 9.03 6.78 -6.65
CA ARG A 19 9.37 8.17 -6.45
C ARG A 19 9.12 8.66 -5.02
N LYS A 20 8.39 7.92 -4.22
CA LYS A 20 7.84 8.34 -2.93
C LYS A 20 8.88 8.75 -1.89
N TYR A 21 10.05 8.13 -1.93
CA TYR A 21 11.13 8.36 -0.96
C TYR A 21 12.35 9.07 -1.55
N ARG A 22 12.19 9.70 -2.70
CA ARG A 22 13.27 10.49 -3.29
C ARG A 22 13.34 11.86 -2.64
N ASN A 23 14.57 12.35 -2.48
CA ASN A 23 14.80 13.72 -2.06
C ASN A 23 14.44 14.66 -3.20
N TYR A 24 13.46 15.53 -2.97
CA TYR A 24 13.11 16.59 -3.88
C TYR A 24 13.87 17.85 -3.48
N GLY A 25 15.04 18.05 -4.01
CA GLY A 25 15.68 19.35 -3.97
C GLY A 25 15.00 20.28 -4.97
N GLY A 26 14.21 21.22 -4.54
CA GLY A 26 13.54 22.28 -5.27
C GLY A 26 13.26 22.08 -6.76
N CYS A 27 12.46 22.92 -7.36
CA CYS A 27 12.15 22.89 -8.80
C CYS A 27 13.41 23.20 -9.63
N GLY A 28 14.37 22.30 -9.69
CA GLY A 28 15.68 22.51 -10.28
C GLY A 28 15.96 21.64 -11.47
N THR A 29 17.02 21.99 -12.13
CA THR A 29 17.48 21.63 -13.48
C THR A 29 17.86 20.16 -13.65
N TYR A 30 17.86 19.36 -12.61
CA TYR A 30 18.27 17.96 -12.67
C TYR A 30 17.10 17.02 -12.42
N GLY A 31 16.50 16.67 -13.51
CA GLY A 31 15.54 15.60 -13.49
C GLY A 31 14.46 15.82 -12.41
N ILE A 32 14.12 14.76 -11.77
CA ILE A 32 12.92 14.66 -10.98
C ILE A 32 13.07 15.25 -9.58
N ASP A 33 14.26 15.33 -9.05
CA ASP A 33 14.52 15.70 -7.66
C ASP A 33 15.48 16.89 -7.48
N GLY A 34 15.98 17.48 -8.58
CA GLY A 34 16.83 18.67 -8.51
C GLY A 34 18.07 18.56 -7.63
N ASN A 35 18.37 17.38 -7.13
CA ASN A 35 19.50 17.14 -6.25
C ASN A 35 20.55 16.29 -6.94
N THR A 36 21.75 16.85 -7.05
CA THR A 36 22.92 16.16 -7.57
C THR A 36 23.41 15.03 -6.65
N SER A 37 22.96 14.98 -5.42
CA SER A 37 23.27 13.93 -4.44
C SER A 37 22.35 12.71 -4.52
N THR A 38 21.56 12.57 -5.58
CA THR A 38 20.64 11.43 -5.81
C THR A 38 21.32 10.07 -5.87
N ARG A 39 22.62 10.01 -5.86
CA ARG A 39 23.39 8.79 -5.66
C ARG A 39 23.50 8.34 -4.21
N SER A 40 23.00 9.15 -3.27
CA SER A 40 22.91 8.75 -1.86
C SER A 40 21.83 7.70 -1.66
N SER A 41 22.16 6.63 -0.99
CA SER A 41 21.19 5.63 -0.51
C SER A 41 20.34 6.16 0.65
N LEU A 42 20.60 7.37 1.14
CA LEU A 42 19.89 7.99 2.24
C LEU A 42 18.78 8.89 1.70
N SER A 43 17.60 8.76 2.28
CA SER A 43 16.46 9.63 2.00
C SER A 43 16.19 10.55 3.21
N GLU A 44 15.98 11.83 2.96
CA GLU A 44 15.48 12.79 3.97
C GLU A 44 13.96 12.69 4.14
N GLY A 45 13.31 11.83 3.36
CA GLY A 45 11.88 11.60 3.43
C GLY A 45 11.46 10.93 4.74
N LEU A 46 10.35 11.40 5.30
CA LEU A 46 9.74 10.78 6.47
C LEU A 46 9.02 9.49 6.06
N THR A 47 9.19 8.43 6.85
CA THR A 47 8.36 7.23 6.73
C THR A 47 7.11 7.42 7.60
N PRO A 48 5.94 7.67 7.00
CA PRO A 48 4.73 7.91 7.78
C PRO A 48 4.23 6.61 8.39
N ILE A 49 3.91 6.63 9.69
CA ILE A 49 3.21 5.53 10.35
C ILE A 49 1.75 5.55 9.92
N TYR A 50 1.09 6.70 10.05
CA TYR A 50 -0.27 6.93 9.57
C TYR A 50 -0.35 8.28 8.86
N ARG A 51 -1.20 8.31 7.82
CA ARG A 51 -1.52 9.52 7.06
C ARG A 51 -3.02 9.74 7.07
N PHE A 52 -3.43 10.94 6.72
CA PHE A 52 -4.86 11.25 6.65
C PHE A 52 -5.62 10.36 5.66
N ALA A 53 -4.98 9.94 4.56
CA ALA A 53 -5.55 8.97 3.64
C ALA A 53 -5.87 7.63 4.31
N ASP A 54 -5.01 7.16 5.22
CA ASP A 54 -5.28 5.94 5.98
C ASP A 54 -6.55 6.07 6.82
N VAL A 55 -6.72 7.20 7.50
CA VAL A 55 -7.91 7.47 8.32
C VAL A 55 -9.18 7.45 7.47
N LEU A 56 -9.15 8.07 6.29
CA LEU A 56 -10.27 8.09 5.37
C LEU A 56 -10.64 6.67 4.88
N LEU A 57 -9.66 5.88 4.49
CA LEU A 57 -9.89 4.52 4.00
C LEU A 57 -10.30 3.55 5.11
N ILE A 58 -9.73 3.68 6.32
CA ILE A 58 -10.15 2.91 7.50
C ILE A 58 -11.60 3.23 7.85
N TYR A 59 -11.99 4.51 7.83
CA TYR A 59 -13.38 4.89 8.07
C TYR A 59 -14.32 4.29 7.02
N ALA A 60 -13.95 4.36 5.73
CA ALA A 60 -14.75 3.80 4.65
C ALA A 60 -14.96 2.28 4.82
N GLU A 61 -13.91 1.54 5.17
CA GLU A 61 -14.00 0.10 5.43
C GLU A 61 -14.87 -0.19 6.65
N ALA A 62 -14.61 0.48 7.77
CA ALA A 62 -15.29 0.23 9.03
C ALA A 62 -16.79 0.55 8.96
N SER A 63 -17.14 1.68 8.34
CA SER A 63 -18.55 2.08 8.14
C SER A 63 -19.31 1.06 7.28
N ASN A 64 -18.73 0.64 6.15
CA ASN A 64 -19.35 -0.38 5.30
C ASN A 64 -19.58 -1.70 6.04
N LYS A 65 -18.61 -2.12 6.86
CA LYS A 65 -18.73 -3.34 7.67
C LYS A 65 -19.78 -3.22 8.77
N ALA A 66 -19.79 -2.10 9.48
CA ALA A 66 -20.69 -1.89 10.63
C ALA A 66 -22.15 -1.73 10.21
N GLU A 67 -22.40 -1.03 9.10
CA GLU A 67 -23.75 -0.71 8.63
C GLU A 67 -24.27 -1.73 7.59
N GLY A 68 -23.41 -2.65 7.14
CA GLY A 68 -23.75 -3.60 6.08
C GLY A 68 -23.90 -2.98 4.69
N SER A 69 -23.64 -1.68 4.56
CA SER A 69 -23.65 -0.94 3.31
C SER A 69 -22.83 0.36 3.42
N PRO A 70 -22.22 0.83 2.33
CA PRO A 70 -21.46 2.08 2.36
C PRO A 70 -22.41 3.28 2.44
N ASN A 71 -22.23 4.11 3.46
CA ASN A 71 -22.98 5.35 3.61
C ASN A 71 -22.34 6.49 2.77
N THR A 72 -23.03 7.62 2.70
CA THR A 72 -22.57 8.80 1.94
C THR A 72 -21.18 9.29 2.36
N LEU A 73 -20.85 9.22 3.65
CA LEU A 73 -19.55 9.65 4.14
C LEU A 73 -18.45 8.66 3.78
N ALA A 74 -18.75 7.35 3.77
CA ALA A 74 -17.83 6.32 3.31
C ALA A 74 -17.42 6.54 1.85
N TYR A 75 -18.37 6.84 0.96
CA TYR A 75 -18.09 7.24 -0.42
C TYR A 75 -17.25 8.50 -0.52
N LYS A 76 -17.58 9.54 0.27
CA LYS A 76 -16.80 10.78 0.30
C LYS A 76 -15.35 10.54 0.74
N CYS A 77 -15.14 9.66 1.70
CA CYS A 77 -13.81 9.32 2.18
C CYS A 77 -12.98 8.59 1.11
N LEU A 78 -13.55 7.56 0.48
CA LEU A 78 -12.91 6.82 -0.60
C LEU A 78 -12.60 7.74 -1.79
N ASN A 79 -13.60 8.47 -2.26
CA ASN A 79 -13.46 9.33 -3.44
C ASN A 79 -12.49 10.49 -3.21
N ARG A 80 -12.39 11.02 -2.00
CA ARG A 80 -11.40 12.06 -1.68
C ARG A 80 -9.95 11.61 -1.89
N VAL A 81 -9.65 10.36 -1.62
CA VAL A 81 -8.31 9.78 -1.90
C VAL A 81 -8.12 9.68 -3.41
N ARG A 82 -9.12 9.19 -4.13
CA ARG A 82 -9.10 9.05 -5.59
C ARG A 82 -8.98 10.39 -6.30
N ASP A 83 -9.79 11.38 -5.94
CA ASP A 83 -9.78 12.73 -6.53
C ASP A 83 -8.37 13.35 -6.41
N ARG A 84 -7.71 13.15 -5.27
CA ARG A 84 -6.34 13.60 -5.10
C ARG A 84 -5.35 12.84 -6.00
N ALA A 85 -5.54 11.54 -6.16
CA ALA A 85 -4.65 10.69 -6.96
C ALA A 85 -4.77 11.00 -8.46
N PHE A 86 -5.99 11.19 -8.96
CA PHE A 86 -6.26 11.46 -10.37
C PHE A 86 -6.21 12.96 -10.71
N GLY A 87 -6.37 13.84 -9.72
CA GLY A 87 -6.43 15.29 -9.92
C GLY A 87 -7.79 15.81 -10.36
N ASP A 88 -8.78 14.95 -10.49
CA ASP A 88 -10.15 15.26 -10.88
C ASP A 88 -11.16 14.26 -10.25
N GLN A 89 -12.44 14.46 -10.56
CA GLN A 89 -13.54 13.65 -10.02
C GLN A 89 -14.06 12.59 -11.02
N SER A 90 -13.41 12.39 -12.17
CA SER A 90 -13.87 11.48 -13.21
C SER A 90 -13.80 10.00 -12.83
N HIS A 91 -13.02 9.69 -11.81
CA HIS A 91 -12.78 8.32 -11.34
C HIS A 91 -13.47 7.96 -10.03
N GLN A 92 -14.48 8.73 -9.63
CA GLN A 92 -15.23 8.47 -8.40
C GLN A 92 -16.07 7.20 -8.50
N TYR A 93 -16.16 6.49 -7.38
CA TYR A 93 -17.09 5.37 -7.21
C TYR A 93 -18.45 5.85 -6.72
N ALA A 94 -19.51 5.22 -7.23
CA ALA A 94 -20.88 5.42 -6.77
C ALA A 94 -21.70 4.14 -6.98
N GLY A 95 -22.72 3.92 -6.15
CA GLY A 95 -23.72 2.86 -6.34
C GLY A 95 -23.15 1.42 -6.27
N LEU A 96 -22.04 1.21 -5.59
CA LEU A 96 -21.45 -0.12 -5.43
C LEU A 96 -22.24 -0.94 -4.40
N THR A 97 -22.28 -2.26 -4.61
CA THR A 97 -22.71 -3.18 -3.54
C THR A 97 -21.71 -3.16 -2.39
N PRO A 98 -22.12 -3.58 -1.17
CA PRO A 98 -21.21 -3.61 -0.02
C PRO A 98 -19.89 -4.35 -0.27
N GLU A 99 -19.96 -5.47 -0.99
CA GLU A 99 -18.81 -6.30 -1.34
C GLU A 99 -17.88 -5.56 -2.32
N LYS A 100 -18.44 -5.02 -3.40
CA LYS A 100 -17.68 -4.24 -4.40
C LYS A 100 -17.06 -2.98 -3.79
N PHE A 101 -17.77 -2.35 -2.84
CA PHE A 101 -17.22 -1.22 -2.13
C PHE A 101 -16.04 -1.63 -1.23
N ALA A 102 -16.16 -2.76 -0.52
CA ALA A 102 -15.07 -3.30 0.27
C ALA A 102 -13.83 -3.62 -0.58
N ASP A 103 -14.03 -4.20 -1.76
CA ASP A 103 -12.94 -4.47 -2.71
C ASP A 103 -12.32 -3.17 -3.24
N ALA A 104 -13.14 -2.17 -3.56
CA ALA A 104 -12.65 -0.86 -4.01
C ALA A 104 -11.80 -0.17 -2.92
N VAL A 105 -12.23 -0.20 -1.67
CA VAL A 105 -11.45 0.35 -0.53
C VAL A 105 -10.16 -0.45 -0.33
N PHE A 106 -10.23 -1.76 -0.43
CA PHE A 106 -9.06 -2.64 -0.30
C PHE A 106 -8.00 -2.37 -1.38
N ASP A 107 -8.42 -2.18 -2.61
CA ASP A 107 -7.53 -1.87 -3.72
C ASP A 107 -6.96 -0.45 -3.59
N GLU A 108 -7.79 0.54 -3.27
CA GLU A 108 -7.35 1.91 -3.06
C GLU A 108 -6.33 2.03 -1.92
N PHE A 109 -6.55 1.30 -0.82
CA PHE A 109 -5.58 1.23 0.27
C PHE A 109 -4.23 0.67 -0.21
N GLY A 110 -4.27 -0.34 -1.08
CA GLY A 110 -3.08 -0.92 -1.68
C GLY A 110 -2.32 0.07 -2.55
N TRP A 111 -3.02 0.80 -3.41
CA TRP A 111 -2.43 1.80 -4.32
C TRP A 111 -1.90 3.01 -3.57
N GLU A 112 -2.67 3.54 -2.62
CA GLU A 112 -2.29 4.71 -1.84
C GLU A 112 -1.06 4.46 -0.95
N ASN A 113 -0.96 3.26 -0.38
CA ASN A 113 0.09 2.89 0.57
C ASN A 113 1.23 2.07 -0.06
N VAL A 114 1.40 2.15 -1.38
CA VAL A 114 2.52 1.48 -2.06
C VAL A 114 3.84 1.87 -1.40
N PHE A 115 4.64 0.87 -1.01
CA PHE A 115 5.93 1.00 -0.34
C PHE A 115 5.93 1.69 1.04
N GLU A 116 4.78 1.75 1.70
CA GLU A 116 4.68 2.21 3.10
C GLU A 116 4.64 1.04 4.10
N PHE A 117 5.00 -0.15 3.69
CA PHE A 117 5.07 -1.37 4.50
C PHE A 117 3.74 -1.80 5.15
N LYS A 118 2.60 -1.30 4.66
CA LYS A 118 1.27 -1.56 5.21
C LYS A 118 0.54 -2.71 4.54
N ARG A 119 0.87 -3.00 3.26
CA ARG A 119 0.11 -3.95 2.44
C ARG A 119 0.11 -5.37 3.00
N TRP A 120 1.23 -5.84 3.54
CA TRP A 120 1.29 -7.16 4.16
C TRP A 120 0.28 -7.31 5.30
N PHE A 121 0.26 -6.35 6.22
CA PHE A 121 -0.68 -6.38 7.35
C PHE A 121 -2.14 -6.30 6.89
N GLN A 122 -2.44 -5.55 5.84
CA GLN A 122 -3.76 -5.51 5.25
C GLN A 122 -4.15 -6.89 4.68
N LEU A 123 -3.28 -7.51 3.89
CA LEU A 123 -3.51 -8.82 3.29
C LEU A 123 -3.74 -9.90 4.34
N VAL A 124 -2.91 -9.94 5.38
CA VAL A 124 -3.02 -10.88 6.49
C VAL A 124 -4.33 -10.68 7.26
N ARG A 125 -4.66 -9.45 7.62
CA ARG A 125 -5.89 -9.10 8.36
C ARG A 125 -7.17 -9.45 7.59
N THR A 126 -7.13 -9.32 6.28
CA THR A 126 -8.27 -9.61 5.40
C THR A 126 -8.26 -11.04 4.84
N GLU A 127 -7.25 -11.84 5.17
CA GLU A 127 -7.04 -13.20 4.65
C GLU A 127 -6.98 -13.26 3.11
N LYS A 128 -6.49 -12.19 2.46
CA LYS A 128 -6.41 -12.07 0.99
C LYS A 128 -5.00 -12.31 0.43
N VAL A 129 -4.10 -12.94 1.18
CA VAL A 129 -2.72 -13.19 0.72
C VAL A 129 -2.72 -14.10 -0.51
N ASP A 130 -3.46 -15.20 -0.46
CA ASP A 130 -3.52 -16.17 -1.57
C ASP A 130 -4.12 -15.56 -2.84
N GLU A 131 -5.16 -14.74 -2.70
CA GLU A 131 -5.77 -14.00 -3.81
C GLU A 131 -4.77 -13.03 -4.46
N ALA A 132 -4.03 -12.29 -3.65
CA ALA A 132 -3.05 -11.32 -4.13
C ALA A 132 -1.87 -11.99 -4.85
N ILE A 133 -1.43 -13.17 -4.36
CA ILE A 133 -0.39 -13.98 -4.99
C ILE A 133 -0.89 -14.56 -6.31
N GLY A 134 -2.12 -15.08 -6.33
CA GLY A 134 -2.74 -15.64 -7.53
C GLY A 134 -2.88 -14.64 -8.68
N LYS A 135 -3.06 -13.36 -8.36
CA LYS A 135 -3.10 -12.28 -9.36
C LYS A 135 -1.73 -11.98 -10.00
N ASN A 136 -0.63 -12.47 -9.42
CA ASN A 136 0.71 -12.30 -9.97
C ASN A 136 1.48 -13.63 -10.02
N PRO A 137 1.28 -14.43 -11.07
CA PRO A 137 1.89 -15.77 -11.20
C PRO A 137 3.43 -15.76 -11.14
N ALA A 138 4.06 -14.67 -11.58
CA ALA A 138 5.53 -14.54 -11.54
C ALA A 138 6.07 -14.47 -10.11
N ILE A 139 5.27 -13.95 -9.17
CA ILE A 139 5.59 -13.86 -7.74
C ILE A 139 5.11 -15.13 -7.03
N GLY A 140 3.91 -15.63 -7.36
CA GLY A 140 3.29 -16.77 -6.72
C GLY A 140 4.10 -18.06 -6.80
N ALA A 141 4.82 -18.27 -7.90
CA ALA A 141 5.72 -19.41 -8.05
C ALA A 141 6.94 -19.40 -7.09
N ARG A 142 7.22 -18.26 -6.46
CA ARG A 142 8.37 -18.08 -5.55
C ARG A 142 7.99 -17.97 -4.08
N LEU A 143 6.71 -17.76 -3.77
CA LEU A 143 6.24 -17.52 -2.41
C LEU A 143 5.23 -18.62 -2.06
N ASN A 144 5.67 -19.62 -1.32
CA ASN A 144 4.76 -20.53 -0.61
C ASN A 144 4.08 -19.82 0.58
N ALA A 145 3.51 -18.65 0.33
CA ALA A 145 2.81 -17.93 1.37
C ALA A 145 1.42 -18.54 1.53
N ASN A 146 1.18 -19.17 2.65
CA ASN A 146 -0.11 -19.70 3.08
C ASN A 146 -0.46 -19.14 4.46
N LYS A 147 -1.59 -19.51 5.03
CA LYS A 147 -2.03 -19.04 6.36
C LYS A 147 -1.01 -19.32 7.48
N GLU A 148 -0.18 -20.34 7.36
CA GLU A 148 0.86 -20.64 8.34
C GLU A 148 1.94 -19.56 8.39
N ASN A 149 2.17 -18.85 7.28
CA ASN A 149 3.16 -17.78 7.18
C ASN A 149 2.62 -16.40 7.54
N TYR A 150 1.38 -16.27 8.01
CA TYR A 150 0.81 -14.98 8.41
C TYR A 150 1.49 -14.37 9.63
N LEU A 151 2.05 -15.20 10.49
CA LEU A 151 2.90 -14.75 11.59
C LEU A 151 4.37 -14.84 11.16
N PHE A 152 5.16 -13.85 11.55
CA PHE A 152 6.60 -13.90 11.32
C PHE A 152 7.28 -14.97 12.21
N PRO A 153 8.40 -15.56 11.76
CA PRO A 153 9.14 -16.50 12.59
C PRO A 153 9.71 -15.81 13.83
N ILE A 154 9.72 -16.52 14.95
CA ILE A 154 10.47 -16.09 16.13
C ILE A 154 11.96 -16.34 15.85
N PRO A 155 12.85 -15.37 16.10
CA PRO A 155 14.27 -15.58 15.87
C PRO A 155 14.78 -16.86 16.58
N VAL A 156 15.50 -17.70 15.85
CA VAL A 156 15.97 -19.02 16.34
C VAL A 156 16.65 -18.91 17.70
N ARG A 157 17.53 -17.90 17.88
CA ARG A 157 18.20 -17.66 19.17
C ARG A 157 17.22 -17.45 20.32
N GLN A 158 16.08 -16.83 20.10
CA GLN A 158 15.07 -16.64 21.15
C GLN A 158 14.35 -17.94 21.48
N CYS A 159 14.07 -18.76 20.46
CA CYS A 159 13.49 -20.09 20.66
C CYS A 159 14.44 -20.96 21.51
N GLU A 160 15.72 -20.99 21.19
CA GLU A 160 16.73 -21.75 21.93
C GLU A 160 16.88 -21.28 23.38
N LEU A 161 17.01 -19.97 23.61
CA LEU A 161 17.19 -19.40 24.94
C LEU A 161 15.98 -19.56 25.86
N ARG A 162 14.78 -19.59 25.29
CA ARG A 162 13.52 -19.62 26.04
C ARG A 162 12.79 -20.95 25.99
N GLY A 163 13.27 -21.90 25.20
CA GLY A 163 12.57 -23.17 24.97
C GLY A 163 11.24 -23.00 24.24
N TRP A 164 11.08 -21.93 23.45
CA TRP A 164 9.86 -21.68 22.71
C TRP A 164 9.82 -22.49 21.40
N LYS A 165 8.63 -22.93 21.02
CA LYS A 165 8.38 -23.40 19.66
C LYS A 165 8.16 -22.19 18.75
N ASN A 166 8.63 -22.30 17.52
CA ASN A 166 8.38 -21.27 16.51
C ASN A 166 6.89 -21.23 16.11
N ASN A 167 6.50 -20.18 15.40
CA ASN A 167 5.17 -20.08 14.81
C ASN A 167 4.97 -21.17 13.76
N PRO A 168 3.70 -21.58 13.46
CA PRO A 168 3.41 -22.53 12.41
C PRO A 168 4.07 -22.12 11.08
N GLY A 169 4.58 -23.11 10.34
CA GLY A 169 5.26 -22.87 9.06
C GLY A 169 6.78 -22.64 9.13
N TYR A 170 7.37 -22.63 10.36
CA TYR A 170 8.81 -22.42 10.57
C TYR A 170 9.44 -23.43 11.50
#